data_5a081b49132eb2d47dcbe066b65145aa
#
_entry.id   5a081b49132eb2d47dcbe066b65145aa
#
_cell.length_a   1.000
_cell.length_b   1.000
_cell.length_c   1.000
_cell.angle_alpha   90.00
_cell.angle_beta   90.00
_cell.angle_gamma   90.00
#
_symmetry.space_group_name_H-M   'P 1'
#
loop_
_entity.id
_entity.type
_entity.pdbx_description
1 polymer ?
#
loop_
_entity_poly.entity_id
_entity_poly.type
_entity_poly.pdbx_seq_one_letter_code
_entity_poly.pdbx_strand_id
1 'polypeptide(L)'
;RDGNPTTTGILLFGKNPQMFFPQSGVVFVKFPGTEPRGEDGGIGYGRRAELTGPVARIIERAWNIVFEEMRVGATVNRLEREELTEYPRFAVREALVNAVCHRDYRIQGRRIELRMYADRLEIISPGGLPGYMTLDNLVEEHFSRNPRLVNGLFQWGYIEELGLGIDQMIEEMVQYGH
;
A
#
# COMPACT_ATOMS: atom_id res chain seq x y z
N ARG A 1 -12.20 -5.86 -25.34
CA ARG A 1 -12.89 -5.23 -26.48
C ARG A 1 -11.99 -5.39 -27.70
N ASP A 2 -12.52 -5.85 -28.79
CA ASP A 2 -11.85 -5.96 -30.09
C ASP A 2 -10.51 -6.72 -30.10
N GLY A 3 -10.34 -7.71 -29.20
CA GLY A 3 -9.11 -8.49 -29.09
C GLY A 3 -7.95 -7.77 -28.38
N ASN A 4 -8.08 -6.50 -28.03
CA ASN A 4 -7.03 -5.76 -27.33
C ASN A 4 -7.20 -5.86 -25.79
N PRO A 5 -6.11 -6.09 -25.05
CA PRO A 5 -6.15 -6.11 -23.61
C PRO A 5 -6.44 -4.70 -23.05
N THR A 6 -7.20 -4.64 -21.96
CA THR A 6 -7.41 -3.39 -21.22
C THR A 6 -6.29 -3.16 -20.20
N THR A 7 -6.08 -1.91 -19.75
CA THR A 7 -5.15 -1.59 -18.66
C THR A 7 -5.40 -2.46 -17.44
N THR A 8 -6.65 -2.58 -16.99
CA THR A 8 -7.03 -3.44 -15.87
C THR A 8 -6.70 -4.92 -16.14
N GLY A 9 -7.00 -5.41 -17.34
CA GLY A 9 -6.69 -6.80 -17.71
C GLY A 9 -5.19 -7.08 -17.66
N ILE A 10 -4.36 -6.14 -18.14
CA ILE A 10 -2.91 -6.26 -18.08
C ILE A 10 -2.43 -6.25 -16.62
N LEU A 11 -2.93 -5.32 -15.79
CA LEU A 11 -2.51 -5.17 -14.39
C LEU A 11 -2.91 -6.36 -13.53
N LEU A 12 -4.10 -6.94 -13.74
CA LEU A 12 -4.59 -8.08 -12.95
C LEU A 12 -4.02 -9.42 -13.44
N PHE A 13 -4.02 -9.65 -14.75
CA PHE A 13 -3.77 -10.98 -15.33
C PHE A 13 -2.47 -11.05 -16.16
N GLY A 14 -1.88 -9.90 -16.48
CA GLY A 14 -0.64 -9.87 -17.26
C GLY A 14 0.49 -10.57 -16.54
N LYS A 15 1.22 -11.42 -17.22
CA LYS A 15 2.39 -12.10 -16.68
C LYS A 15 3.50 -11.10 -16.28
N ASN A 16 3.64 -10.04 -17.06
CA ASN A 16 4.59 -8.96 -16.83
C ASN A 16 3.99 -7.60 -17.21
N PRO A 17 3.12 -7.03 -16.33
CA PRO A 17 2.46 -5.74 -16.59
C PRO A 17 3.42 -4.59 -16.81
N GLN A 18 4.63 -4.66 -16.24
CA GLN A 18 5.64 -3.61 -16.32
C GLN A 18 6.22 -3.43 -17.73
N MET A 19 6.02 -4.38 -18.65
CA MET A 19 6.33 -4.19 -20.06
C MET A 19 5.46 -3.10 -20.71
N PHE A 20 4.22 -2.93 -20.21
CA PHE A 20 3.26 -1.94 -20.71
C PHE A 20 3.18 -0.70 -19.82
N PHE A 21 3.35 -0.90 -18.52
CA PHE A 21 3.31 0.11 -17.47
C PHE A 21 4.58 0.03 -16.62
N PRO A 22 5.73 0.52 -17.08
CA PRO A 22 7.04 0.32 -16.44
C PRO A 22 7.08 0.72 -14.97
N GLN A 23 6.27 1.70 -14.57
CA GLN A 23 6.21 2.20 -13.20
C GLN A 23 5.01 1.68 -12.39
N SER A 24 4.32 0.63 -12.84
CA SER A 24 3.18 0.04 -12.13
C SER A 24 3.57 -0.85 -10.95
N GLY A 25 4.87 -0.99 -10.67
CA GLY A 25 5.39 -1.70 -9.51
C GLY A 25 5.40 -0.85 -8.23
N VAL A 26 5.88 -1.48 -7.16
CA VAL A 26 6.09 -0.87 -5.84
C VAL A 26 7.57 -0.93 -5.49
N VAL A 27 8.10 0.12 -4.88
CA VAL A 27 9.43 0.14 -4.28
C VAL A 27 9.27 0.20 -2.77
N PHE A 28 9.84 -0.77 -2.08
CA PHE A 28 9.99 -0.75 -0.62
C PHE A 28 11.38 -0.25 -0.25
N VAL A 29 11.45 0.64 0.74
CA VAL A 29 12.71 1.14 1.31
C VAL A 29 12.57 1.20 2.82
N LYS A 30 13.50 0.59 3.56
CA LYS A 30 13.61 0.72 5.00
C LYS A 30 14.76 1.65 5.35
N PHE A 31 14.47 2.66 6.15
CA PHE A 31 15.44 3.60 6.71
C PHE A 31 15.71 3.27 8.18
N PRO A 32 16.97 3.29 8.64
CA PRO A 32 17.29 3.00 10.03
C PRO A 32 16.89 4.09 11.02
N GLY A 33 16.73 5.33 10.54
CA GLY A 33 16.34 6.51 11.32
C GLY A 33 14.97 7.04 10.95
N THR A 34 14.67 8.24 11.41
CA THR A 34 13.42 8.98 11.14
C THR A 34 13.47 9.80 9.86
N GLU A 35 14.66 9.95 9.27
CA GLU A 35 14.88 10.70 8.04
C GLU A 35 15.57 9.85 6.96
N PRO A 36 15.37 10.19 5.65
CA PRO A 36 15.99 9.45 4.55
C PRO A 36 17.53 9.58 4.52
N ARG A 37 18.07 10.62 5.15
CA ARG A 37 19.51 10.86 5.28
C ARG A 37 19.96 10.49 6.67
N GLY A 38 21.05 9.68 6.76
CA GLY A 38 21.72 9.41 8.02
C GLY A 38 22.34 10.68 8.62
N GLU A 39 22.73 10.63 9.89
CA GLU A 39 23.39 11.74 10.61
C GLU A 39 24.67 12.23 9.89
N ASP A 40 25.31 11.37 9.14
CA ASP A 40 26.52 11.66 8.33
C ASP A 40 26.22 12.32 6.97
N GLY A 41 24.94 12.66 6.68
CA GLY A 41 24.49 13.26 5.42
C GLY A 41 24.42 12.27 4.24
N GLY A 42 24.81 11.02 4.43
CA GLY A 42 24.70 9.95 3.44
C GLY A 42 23.25 9.42 3.31
N ILE A 43 22.87 8.92 2.13
CA ILE A 43 21.62 8.18 1.96
C ILE A 43 21.81 6.79 2.58
N GLY A 44 21.33 6.62 3.80
CA GLY A 44 21.37 5.34 4.49
C GLY A 44 20.02 4.62 4.37
N TYR A 45 19.91 3.61 3.52
CA TYR A 45 18.80 2.66 3.61
C TYR A 45 19.32 1.27 3.95
N GLY A 46 18.60 0.59 4.83
CA GLY A 46 18.98 -0.77 5.27
C GLY A 46 18.54 -1.84 4.25
N ARG A 47 17.29 -1.78 3.79
CA ARG A 47 16.73 -2.71 2.80
C ARG A 47 16.02 -1.93 1.71
N ARG A 48 16.25 -2.33 0.45
CA ARG A 48 15.49 -1.85 -0.70
C ARG A 48 15.02 -3.04 -1.52
N ALA A 49 13.75 -3.05 -1.91
CA ALA A 49 13.17 -4.08 -2.76
C ALA A 49 12.26 -3.48 -3.84
N GLU A 50 12.32 -4.03 -5.04
CA GLU A 50 11.42 -3.70 -6.14
C GLU A 50 10.42 -4.83 -6.34
N LEU A 51 9.13 -4.50 -6.24
CA LEU A 51 8.05 -5.45 -6.36
C LEU A 51 7.37 -5.24 -7.71
N THR A 52 7.44 -6.26 -8.55
CA THR A 52 6.91 -6.27 -9.92
C THR A 52 6.03 -7.51 -10.14
N GLY A 53 5.25 -7.50 -11.21
CA GLY A 53 4.29 -8.55 -11.55
C GLY A 53 2.85 -8.05 -11.56
N PRO A 54 1.85 -8.93 -11.57
CA PRO A 54 0.45 -8.58 -11.41
C PRO A 54 0.19 -7.91 -10.07
N VAL A 55 -0.79 -7.00 -10.02
CA VAL A 55 -1.04 -6.17 -8.83
C VAL A 55 -1.37 -6.98 -7.57
N ALA A 56 -2.09 -8.09 -7.68
CA ALA A 56 -2.38 -8.98 -6.56
C ALA A 56 -1.08 -9.52 -5.93
N ARG A 57 -0.16 -10.02 -6.75
CA ARG A 57 1.15 -10.48 -6.28
C ARG A 57 1.98 -9.36 -5.67
N ILE A 58 1.88 -8.15 -6.21
CA ILE A 58 2.56 -6.97 -5.65
C ILE A 58 2.04 -6.67 -4.26
N ILE A 59 0.70 -6.68 -4.07
CA ILE A 59 0.06 -6.45 -2.77
C ILE A 59 0.53 -7.50 -1.75
N GLU A 60 0.47 -8.79 -2.09
CA GLU A 60 0.92 -9.86 -1.20
C GLU A 60 2.40 -9.73 -0.81
N ARG A 61 3.27 -9.45 -1.77
CA ARG A 61 4.70 -9.27 -1.50
C ARG A 61 4.99 -8.00 -0.70
N ALA A 62 4.26 -6.92 -0.96
CA ALA A 62 4.37 -5.68 -0.18
C ALA A 62 3.91 -5.90 1.27
N TRP A 63 2.79 -6.61 1.46
CA TRP A 63 2.34 -7.04 2.77
C TRP A 63 3.41 -7.85 3.51
N ASN A 64 3.92 -8.91 2.89
CA ASN A 64 4.89 -9.78 3.54
C ASN A 64 6.15 -9.02 3.94
N ILE A 65 6.71 -8.17 3.05
CA ILE A 65 7.93 -7.42 3.35
C ILE A 65 7.73 -6.39 4.47
N VAL A 66 6.54 -5.76 4.57
CA VAL A 66 6.23 -4.84 5.67
C VAL A 66 6.21 -5.60 6.99
N PHE A 67 5.54 -6.77 7.04
CA PHE A 67 5.46 -7.57 8.27
C PHE A 67 6.77 -8.28 8.64
N GLU A 68 7.62 -8.62 7.67
CA GLU A 68 8.98 -9.11 7.94
C GLU A 68 9.87 -8.05 8.60
N GLU A 69 9.69 -6.79 8.24
CA GLU A 69 10.53 -5.67 8.69
C GLU A 69 9.96 -4.91 9.89
N MET A 70 8.71 -5.14 10.22
CA MET A 70 7.99 -4.53 11.32
C MET A 70 8.53 -5.01 12.66
N ARG A 71 8.50 -4.16 13.67
CA ARG A 71 8.76 -4.56 15.05
C ARG A 71 7.60 -5.40 15.57
N VAL A 72 7.93 -6.49 16.21
CA VAL A 72 6.96 -7.36 16.89
C VAL A 72 7.23 -7.33 18.37
N GLY A 73 6.29 -6.81 19.12
CA GLY A 73 6.23 -6.91 20.57
C GLY A 73 5.49 -8.18 20.98
N ALA A 74 5.63 -8.59 22.22
CA ALA A 74 4.82 -9.65 22.79
C ALA A 74 4.18 -9.15 24.08
N THR A 75 2.87 -9.28 24.18
CA THR A 75 2.13 -9.08 25.43
C THR A 75 1.66 -10.43 25.95
N VAL A 76 1.81 -10.65 27.26
CA VAL A 76 1.26 -11.83 27.92
C VAL A 76 -0.04 -11.41 28.60
N ASN A 77 -1.16 -11.84 28.02
CA ASN A 77 -2.48 -11.63 28.60
C ASN A 77 -2.98 -12.96 29.20
N ARG A 78 -2.96 -13.07 30.52
CA ARG A 78 -3.27 -14.30 31.29
C ARG A 78 -2.34 -15.47 30.96
N LEU A 79 -2.75 -16.40 30.11
CA LEU A 79 -2.00 -17.60 29.71
C LEU A 79 -1.64 -17.60 28.21
N GLU A 80 -2.08 -16.60 27.48
CA GLU A 80 -1.84 -16.52 26.03
C GLU A 80 -0.82 -15.42 25.72
N ARG A 81 0.12 -15.73 24.85
CA ARG A 81 1.08 -14.78 24.29
C ARG A 81 0.45 -14.21 23.03
N GLU A 82 0.07 -12.94 23.07
CA GLU A 82 -0.34 -12.20 21.89
C GLU A 82 0.86 -11.46 21.28
N GLU A 83 1.08 -11.67 20.01
CA GLU A 83 2.05 -10.89 19.24
C GLU A 83 1.42 -9.56 18.86
N LEU A 84 1.96 -8.47 19.39
CA LEU A 84 1.58 -7.12 19.01
C LEU A 84 2.49 -6.66 17.87
N THR A 85 1.92 -6.52 16.68
CA THR A 85 2.59 -5.88 15.55
C THR A 85 2.63 -4.36 15.75
N GLU A 86 3.63 -3.68 15.21
CA GLU A 86 3.79 -2.22 15.30
C GLU A 86 2.59 -1.48 14.68
N TYR A 87 2.00 -2.03 13.61
CA TYR A 87 0.81 -1.50 12.93
C TYR A 87 -0.29 -2.55 12.86
N PRO A 88 -1.59 -2.14 12.91
CA PRO A 88 -2.70 -3.06 12.71
C PRO A 88 -2.63 -3.69 11.31
N ARG A 89 -2.90 -5.00 11.27
CA ARG A 89 -2.83 -5.74 10.01
C ARG A 89 -3.81 -5.22 8.97
N PHE A 90 -5.02 -4.93 9.38
CA PHE A 90 -6.05 -4.39 8.50
C PHE A 90 -5.62 -3.03 7.90
N ALA A 91 -5.15 -2.10 8.72
CA ALA A 91 -4.75 -0.77 8.28
C ALA A 91 -3.64 -0.81 7.22
N VAL A 92 -2.61 -1.65 7.41
CA VAL A 92 -1.55 -1.82 6.43
C VAL A 92 -2.08 -2.42 5.13
N ARG A 93 -2.94 -3.45 5.21
CA ARG A 93 -3.54 -4.07 4.01
C ARG A 93 -4.37 -3.06 3.23
N GLU A 94 -5.24 -2.35 3.91
CA GLU A 94 -6.12 -1.36 3.29
C GLU A 94 -5.32 -0.24 2.62
N ALA A 95 -4.30 0.29 3.29
CA ALA A 95 -3.44 1.31 2.72
C ALA A 95 -2.67 0.83 1.47
N LEU A 96 -2.19 -0.43 1.46
CA LEU A 96 -1.53 -1.02 0.29
C LEU A 96 -2.49 -1.20 -0.89
N VAL A 97 -3.69 -1.71 -0.63
CA VAL A 97 -4.72 -1.90 -1.65
C VAL A 97 -5.16 -0.55 -2.20
N ASN A 98 -5.40 0.45 -1.35
CA ASN A 98 -5.74 1.80 -1.75
C ASN A 98 -4.66 2.45 -2.60
N ALA A 99 -3.39 2.28 -2.25
CA ALA A 99 -2.27 2.80 -3.04
C ALA A 99 -2.27 2.26 -4.47
N VAL A 100 -2.61 0.97 -4.65
CA VAL A 100 -2.72 0.33 -5.97
C VAL A 100 -3.99 0.75 -6.70
N CYS A 101 -5.14 0.74 -6.01
CA CYS A 101 -6.45 1.05 -6.59
C CYS A 101 -6.58 2.49 -7.05
N HIS A 102 -5.97 3.42 -6.31
CA HIS A 102 -6.09 4.85 -6.59
C HIS A 102 -4.87 5.44 -7.32
N ARG A 103 -3.86 4.62 -7.65
CA ARG A 103 -2.73 5.06 -8.47
C ARG A 103 -3.20 5.60 -9.82
N ASP A 104 -2.62 6.72 -10.25
CA ASP A 104 -2.78 7.18 -11.63
C ASP A 104 -1.78 6.45 -12.53
N TYR A 105 -2.26 5.45 -13.26
CA TYR A 105 -1.44 4.62 -14.15
C TYR A 105 -0.96 5.34 -15.41
N ARG A 106 -1.41 6.57 -15.66
CA ARG A 106 -0.89 7.44 -16.72
C ARG A 106 0.44 8.07 -16.35
N ILE A 107 0.74 8.18 -15.05
CA ILE A 107 2.00 8.73 -14.54
C ILE A 107 3.09 7.67 -14.73
N GLN A 108 4.05 7.96 -15.60
CA GLN A 108 5.14 7.04 -15.95
C GLN A 108 6.46 7.32 -15.21
N GLY A 109 6.58 8.45 -14.53
CA GLY A 109 7.83 8.87 -13.87
C GLY A 109 8.01 8.36 -12.45
N ARG A 110 6.98 7.82 -11.79
CA ARG A 110 7.01 7.44 -10.37
C ARG A 110 6.30 6.13 -10.12
N ARG A 111 6.84 5.34 -9.18
CA ARG A 111 6.20 4.13 -8.64
C ARG A 111 5.45 4.43 -7.36
N ILE A 112 4.69 3.47 -6.88
CA ILE A 112 4.24 3.45 -5.48
C ILE A 112 5.48 3.22 -4.62
N GLU A 113 5.63 4.00 -3.55
CA GLU A 113 6.74 3.91 -2.63
C GLU A 113 6.23 3.52 -1.24
N LEU A 114 6.83 2.48 -0.67
CA LEU A 114 6.66 2.09 0.73
C LEU A 114 7.94 2.45 1.44
N ARG A 115 7.87 3.42 2.33
CA ARG A 115 9.01 3.91 3.11
C ARG A 115 8.78 3.60 4.57
N MET A 116 9.57 2.71 5.12
CA MET A 116 9.54 2.35 6.52
C MET A 116 10.68 3.05 7.25
N TYR A 117 10.34 3.89 8.20
CA TYR A 117 11.26 4.60 9.08
C TYR A 117 11.28 3.97 10.47
N ALA A 118 12.10 4.50 11.36
CA ALA A 118 12.16 4.04 12.74
C ALA A 118 10.88 4.38 13.54
N ASP A 119 10.10 5.37 13.09
CA ASP A 119 8.94 5.94 13.77
C ASP A 119 7.64 5.89 12.95
N ARG A 120 7.68 5.55 11.65
CA ARG A 120 6.50 5.57 10.78
C ARG A 120 6.64 4.72 9.53
N LEU A 121 5.50 4.36 8.95
CA LEU A 121 5.37 3.79 7.62
C LEU A 121 4.67 4.79 6.70
N GLU A 122 5.31 5.17 5.60
CA GLU A 122 4.74 6.02 4.55
C GLU A 122 4.40 5.18 3.32
N ILE A 123 3.17 5.32 2.82
CA ILE A 123 2.73 4.70 1.56
C ILE A 123 2.34 5.83 0.60
N ILE A 124 3.15 6.01 -0.44
CA ILE A 124 3.03 7.12 -1.40
C ILE A 124 2.61 6.56 -2.75
N SER A 125 1.43 6.94 -3.22
CA SER A 125 0.92 6.54 -4.54
C SER A 125 0.90 7.72 -5.52
N PRO A 126 1.38 7.54 -6.76
CA PRO A 126 1.33 8.59 -7.78
C PRO A 126 -0.11 8.95 -8.16
N GLY A 127 -0.44 10.23 -8.06
CA GLY A 127 -1.75 10.81 -8.34
C GLY A 127 -2.27 11.61 -7.13
N GLY A 128 -2.76 12.82 -7.37
CA GLY A 128 -3.41 13.63 -6.32
C GLY A 128 -4.81 13.14 -6.00
N LEU A 129 -5.43 13.71 -4.98
CA LEU A 129 -6.87 13.53 -4.73
C LEU A 129 -7.67 14.05 -5.94
N PRO A 130 -8.85 13.48 -6.24
CA PRO A 130 -9.76 14.05 -7.23
C PRO A 130 -10.13 15.49 -6.91
N GLY A 131 -10.45 16.31 -7.92
CA GLY A 131 -10.61 17.74 -7.75
C GLY A 131 -11.68 18.22 -6.76
N TYR A 132 -12.60 17.35 -6.34
CA TYR A 132 -13.62 17.61 -5.33
C TYR A 132 -13.30 17.00 -3.96
N MET A 133 -12.27 16.15 -3.87
CA MET A 133 -11.84 15.55 -2.62
C MET A 133 -10.77 16.41 -1.93
N THR A 134 -10.94 16.57 -0.64
CA THR A 134 -10.00 17.23 0.28
C THR A 134 -9.70 16.29 1.45
N LEU A 135 -8.77 16.64 2.29
CA LEU A 135 -8.51 15.87 3.52
C LEU A 135 -9.71 15.90 4.47
N ASP A 136 -10.48 16.98 4.45
CA ASP A 136 -11.63 17.17 5.36
C ASP A 136 -12.82 16.29 4.98
N ASN A 137 -12.99 15.98 3.67
CA ASN A 137 -14.10 15.14 3.19
C ASN A 137 -13.68 13.74 2.72
N LEU A 138 -12.41 13.37 2.95
CA LEU A 138 -11.84 12.10 2.48
C LEU A 138 -12.57 10.87 3.01
N VAL A 139 -13.13 10.97 4.20
CA VAL A 139 -13.88 9.90 4.90
C VAL A 139 -15.30 9.77 4.33
N GLU A 140 -15.93 10.89 4.02
CA GLU A 140 -17.32 10.95 3.56
C GLU A 140 -17.48 10.68 2.06
N GLU A 141 -16.44 11.03 1.28
CA GLU A 141 -16.47 10.98 -0.17
C GLU A 141 -15.86 9.68 -0.72
N HIS A 142 -16.58 9.05 -1.61
CA HIS A 142 -16.12 7.84 -2.27
C HIS A 142 -15.73 8.10 -3.72
N PHE A 143 -14.50 7.88 -4.04
CA PHE A 143 -14.00 7.97 -5.41
C PHE A 143 -13.14 6.76 -5.76
N SER A 144 -13.39 6.19 -6.90
CA SER A 144 -12.54 5.15 -7.46
C SER A 144 -11.90 5.62 -8.77
N ARG A 145 -10.58 5.83 -8.77
CA ARG A 145 -9.82 6.17 -9.98
C ARG A 145 -9.81 5.04 -11.01
N ASN A 146 -9.75 3.82 -10.52
CA ASN A 146 -9.67 2.61 -11.34
C ASN A 146 -10.78 1.61 -10.97
N PRO A 147 -12.07 1.91 -11.23
CA PRO A 147 -13.20 1.14 -10.70
C PRO A 147 -13.20 -0.34 -11.14
N ARG A 148 -12.70 -0.63 -12.34
CA ARG A 148 -12.58 -2.02 -12.81
C ARG A 148 -11.47 -2.79 -12.08
N LEU A 149 -10.39 -2.12 -11.69
CA LEU A 149 -9.33 -2.71 -10.90
C LEU A 149 -9.81 -3.01 -9.48
N VAL A 150 -10.50 -2.04 -8.86
CA VAL A 150 -11.15 -2.21 -7.55
C VAL A 150 -12.10 -3.40 -7.57
N ASN A 151 -13.00 -3.49 -8.56
CA ASN A 151 -13.92 -4.61 -8.66
C ASN A 151 -13.20 -5.96 -8.83
N GLY A 152 -12.12 -6.02 -9.62
CA GLY A 152 -11.32 -7.23 -9.76
C GLY A 152 -10.69 -7.67 -8.45
N LEU A 153 -10.10 -6.75 -7.69
CA LEU A 153 -9.50 -7.03 -6.39
C LEU A 153 -10.56 -7.38 -5.33
N PHE A 154 -11.74 -6.77 -5.38
CA PHE A 154 -12.88 -7.14 -4.54
C PHE A 154 -13.33 -8.58 -4.79
N GLN A 155 -13.49 -8.99 -6.04
CA GLN A 155 -13.85 -10.37 -6.41
C GLN A 155 -12.81 -11.41 -5.93
N TRP A 156 -11.58 -11.01 -5.74
CA TRP A 156 -10.51 -11.87 -5.23
C TRP A 156 -10.33 -11.79 -3.71
N GLY A 157 -11.17 -11.03 -3.00
CA GLY A 157 -11.13 -10.91 -1.54
C GLY A 157 -10.00 -10.02 -1.00
N TYR A 158 -9.40 -9.17 -1.84
CA TYR A 158 -8.43 -8.17 -1.38
C TYR A 158 -9.09 -6.94 -0.76
N ILE A 159 -10.33 -6.68 -1.07
CA ILE A 159 -11.16 -5.59 -0.56
C ILE A 159 -12.39 -6.21 0.09
N GLU A 160 -12.68 -5.88 1.34
CA GLU A 160 -13.81 -6.49 2.08
C GLU A 160 -15.13 -5.76 1.84
N GLU A 161 -15.15 -4.43 1.96
CA GLU A 161 -16.32 -3.59 1.67
C GLU A 161 -15.93 -2.30 0.97
N LEU A 162 -16.76 -1.87 0.02
CA LEU A 162 -16.56 -0.61 -0.69
C LEU A 162 -16.96 0.55 0.22
N GLY A 163 -15.99 1.34 0.66
CA GLY A 163 -16.24 2.65 1.25
C GLY A 163 -16.01 2.79 2.77
N LEU A 164 -15.79 1.72 3.52
CA LEU A 164 -15.56 1.78 4.97
C LEU A 164 -14.08 1.64 5.37
N GLY A 165 -13.20 1.40 4.41
CA GLY A 165 -11.81 1.04 4.68
C GLY A 165 -11.00 2.14 5.36
N ILE A 166 -11.22 3.41 5.02
CA ILE A 166 -10.47 4.53 5.60
C ILE A 166 -10.88 4.75 7.06
N ASP A 167 -12.18 4.72 7.37
CA ASP A 167 -12.68 4.92 8.73
C ASP A 167 -12.15 3.85 9.66
N GLN A 168 -12.31 2.58 9.27
CA GLN A 168 -11.82 1.46 10.05
C GLN A 168 -10.29 1.49 10.19
N MET A 169 -9.58 1.87 9.15
CA MET A 169 -8.12 2.04 9.21
C MET A 169 -7.72 3.08 10.26
N ILE A 170 -8.41 4.23 10.30
CA ILE A 170 -8.16 5.28 11.30
C ILE A 170 -8.50 4.78 12.70
N GLU A 171 -9.65 4.14 12.89
CA GLU A 171 -10.06 3.59 14.18
C GLU A 171 -9.04 2.58 14.73
N GLU A 172 -8.61 1.63 13.90
CA GLU A 172 -7.60 0.65 14.31
C GLU A 172 -6.25 1.30 14.63
N MET A 173 -5.80 2.28 13.84
CA MET A 173 -4.56 3.01 14.11
C MET A 173 -4.64 3.73 15.46
N VAL A 174 -5.75 4.42 15.76
CA VAL A 174 -5.96 5.08 17.06
C VAL A 174 -5.98 4.08 18.21
N GLN A 175 -6.62 2.91 18.04
CA GLN A 175 -6.61 1.85 19.07
C GLN A 175 -5.21 1.29 19.34
N TYR A 176 -4.33 1.29 18.33
CA TYR A 176 -2.92 0.89 18.47
C TYR A 176 -2.04 2.00 19.05
N GLY A 177 -2.55 3.22 19.24
CA GLY A 177 -1.84 4.34 19.85
C GLY A 177 -1.04 5.19 18.84
N HIS A 178 -1.43 5.16 17.56
CA HIS A 178 -0.87 5.98 16.48
C HIS A 178 -1.70 7.22 16.19
#